data_c75d886742cbff781ed6430c1fe96738
#
_entry.id   c75d886742cbff781ed6430c1fe96738
#
_cell.length_a   1.000
_cell.length_b   1.000
_cell.length_c   1.000
_cell.angle_alpha   90.00
_cell.angle_beta   90.00
_cell.angle_gamma   90.00
#
_symmetry.space_group_name_H-M   'P 1'
#
loop_
_entity.id
_entity.type
_entity.pdbx_description
1 polymer ?
#
loop_
_entity_poly.entity_id
_entity_poly.type
_entity_poly.pdbx_seq_one_letter_code
_entity_poly.pdbx_strand_id
1 'polypeptide(L)'
;ANPMNAFNVFSGVGTSPLSNEIVVGVVFTAIMLIYWIWAMTGKMSEGARKGLVAVTAVAGIIFAMFTGMAYPIGTIPSWDTFAGPIQIVGFALIGGAALGVLTLSLAGCSAELKESSMRNATIAVLVVGLVFGIGGIAMQAGSASGMENALYSGADLVGNVMMVIVCGAICLVGTGVCDFFAVRGAGAGAVVGVSVGAAVLAVVGIVLLRLAFYGMQVSVGLSIL
;
A
#
# COMPACT_ATOMS: atom_id res chain seq x y z
N ALA A 1 19.66 11.11 -19.61
CA ALA A 1 20.01 10.55 -18.29
C ALA A 1 21.09 9.48 -18.47
N ASN A 2 22.08 9.46 -17.57
CA ASN A 2 23.14 8.44 -17.61
C ASN A 2 22.72 7.28 -16.69
N PRO A 3 22.41 6.07 -17.23
CA PRO A 3 21.92 4.95 -16.43
C PRO A 3 22.95 4.45 -15.40
N MET A 4 24.25 4.67 -15.64
CA MET A 4 25.30 4.31 -14.67
C MET A 4 25.23 5.12 -13.39
N ASN A 5 24.62 6.33 -13.42
CA ASN A 5 24.42 7.14 -12.22
C ASN A 5 23.31 6.57 -11.30
N ALA A 6 22.52 5.60 -11.75
CA ALA A 6 21.52 4.95 -10.89
C ALA A 6 22.15 4.27 -9.67
N PHE A 7 23.38 3.75 -9.80
CA PHE A 7 24.11 3.14 -8.68
C PHE A 7 24.55 4.15 -7.61
N ASN A 8 24.62 5.44 -7.94
CA ASN A 8 24.95 6.48 -6.96
C ASN A 8 23.92 6.62 -5.85
N VAL A 9 22.70 6.07 -6.04
CA VAL A 9 21.68 6.04 -4.99
C VAL A 9 22.17 5.30 -3.74
N PHE A 10 23.05 4.31 -3.89
CA PHE A 10 23.59 3.57 -2.75
C PHE A 10 24.57 4.37 -1.89
N SER A 11 25.14 5.46 -2.41
CA SER A 11 26.04 6.34 -1.62
C SER A 11 25.29 7.14 -0.56
N GLY A 12 23.97 7.28 -0.68
CA GLY A 12 23.12 7.99 0.27
C GLY A 12 22.49 7.11 1.36
N VAL A 13 22.88 5.84 1.46
CA VAL A 13 22.33 4.91 2.48
C VAL A 13 22.62 5.43 3.88
N GLY A 14 21.61 5.44 4.73
CA GLY A 14 21.67 5.97 6.09
C GLY A 14 21.38 7.48 6.20
N THR A 15 21.49 8.24 5.10
CA THR A 15 21.28 9.70 5.10
C THR A 15 20.12 10.14 4.21
N SER A 16 19.85 9.42 3.11
CA SER A 16 18.77 9.72 2.17
C SER A 16 17.61 8.73 2.36
N PRO A 17 16.38 9.20 2.62
CA PRO A 17 15.20 8.35 2.72
C PRO A 17 14.98 7.49 1.46
N LEU A 18 15.18 8.05 0.27
CA LEU A 18 15.06 7.34 -1.00
C LEU A 18 16.10 6.21 -1.12
N SER A 19 17.34 6.47 -0.71
CA SER A 19 18.39 5.44 -0.72
C SER A 19 18.08 4.30 0.23
N ASN A 20 17.55 4.61 1.41
CA ASN A 20 17.13 3.63 2.40
C ASN A 20 15.95 2.78 1.86
N GLU A 21 14.95 3.39 1.22
CA GLU A 21 13.84 2.70 0.56
C GLU A 21 14.35 1.67 -0.45
N ILE A 22 15.26 2.09 -1.34
CA ILE A 22 15.81 1.20 -2.39
C ILE A 22 16.54 0.01 -1.78
N VAL A 23 17.37 0.22 -0.74
CA VAL A 23 18.07 -0.89 -0.07
C VAL A 23 17.09 -1.87 0.58
N VAL A 24 16.08 -1.35 1.29
CA VAL A 24 15.06 -2.22 1.91
C VAL A 24 14.26 -2.96 0.84
N GLY A 25 13.95 -2.32 -0.30
CA GLY A 25 13.30 -2.95 -1.44
C GLY A 25 14.15 -4.08 -2.07
N VAL A 26 15.46 -3.87 -2.21
CA VAL A 26 16.40 -4.91 -2.69
C VAL A 26 16.43 -6.10 -1.72
N VAL A 27 16.52 -5.85 -0.42
CA VAL A 27 16.51 -6.91 0.61
C VAL A 27 15.18 -7.68 0.58
N PHE A 28 14.04 -6.98 0.55
CA PHE A 28 12.73 -7.60 0.44
C PHE A 28 12.60 -8.46 -0.81
N THR A 29 13.04 -7.95 -1.97
CA THR A 29 13.02 -8.69 -3.24
C THR A 29 13.91 -9.92 -3.19
N ALA A 30 15.09 -9.83 -2.58
CA ALA A 30 15.99 -10.97 -2.41
C ALA A 30 15.36 -12.07 -1.52
N ILE A 31 14.70 -11.70 -0.42
CA ILE A 31 13.98 -12.64 0.46
C ILE A 31 12.86 -13.34 -0.33
N MET A 32 12.07 -12.58 -1.09
CA MET A 32 11.01 -13.12 -1.93
C MET A 32 11.53 -14.08 -2.99
N LEU A 33 12.62 -13.74 -3.67
CA LEU A 33 13.22 -14.61 -4.68
C LEU A 33 13.76 -15.90 -4.08
N ILE A 34 14.43 -15.84 -2.93
CA ILE A 34 14.90 -17.01 -2.20
C ILE A 34 13.72 -17.92 -1.84
N TYR A 35 12.66 -17.35 -1.27
CA TYR A 35 11.45 -18.11 -0.96
C TYR A 35 10.85 -18.77 -2.20
N TRP A 36 10.66 -18.02 -3.27
CA TRP A 36 10.03 -18.48 -4.50
C TRP A 36 10.85 -19.60 -5.17
N ILE A 37 12.15 -19.38 -5.36
CA ILE A 37 13.04 -20.39 -5.98
C ILE A 37 13.07 -21.66 -5.14
N TRP A 38 13.21 -21.54 -3.81
CA TRP A 38 13.25 -22.72 -2.94
C TRP A 38 11.91 -23.47 -2.93
N ALA A 39 10.78 -22.74 -2.91
CA ALA A 39 9.45 -23.35 -2.99
C ALA A 39 9.27 -24.16 -4.28
N MET A 40 9.77 -23.67 -5.42
CA MET A 40 9.71 -24.37 -6.70
C MET A 40 10.49 -25.68 -6.73
N THR A 41 11.50 -25.85 -5.88
CA THR A 41 12.26 -27.14 -5.81
C THR A 41 11.45 -28.30 -5.20
N GLY A 42 10.33 -28.02 -4.56
CA GLY A 42 9.53 -29.01 -3.83
C GLY A 42 10.20 -29.60 -2.59
N LYS A 43 11.43 -29.15 -2.25
CA LYS A 43 12.25 -29.67 -1.15
C LYS A 43 12.14 -28.86 0.15
N MET A 44 11.31 -27.81 0.14
CA MET A 44 11.14 -26.94 1.31
C MET A 44 10.32 -27.64 2.39
N SER A 45 10.86 -27.73 3.62
CA SER A 45 10.11 -28.22 4.76
C SER A 45 8.97 -27.28 5.14
N GLU A 46 7.93 -27.81 5.75
CA GLU A 46 6.77 -27.00 6.18
C GLU A 46 7.17 -25.89 7.17
N GLY A 47 8.09 -26.20 8.09
CA GLY A 47 8.62 -25.22 9.04
C GLY A 47 9.39 -24.09 8.35
N ALA A 48 10.25 -24.42 7.38
CA ALA A 48 10.98 -23.43 6.59
C ALA A 48 10.02 -22.55 5.78
N ARG A 49 8.97 -23.14 5.19
CA ARG A 49 7.94 -22.42 4.43
C ARG A 49 7.22 -21.41 5.32
N LYS A 50 6.72 -21.83 6.48
CA LYS A 50 6.05 -20.96 7.44
C LYS A 50 6.95 -19.81 7.92
N GLY A 51 8.22 -20.15 8.25
CA GLY A 51 9.20 -19.16 8.70
C GLY A 51 9.50 -18.11 7.61
N LEU A 52 9.78 -18.54 6.38
CA LEU A 52 10.08 -17.62 5.28
C LEU A 52 8.88 -16.76 4.87
N VAL A 53 7.66 -17.32 4.89
CA VAL A 53 6.42 -16.51 4.65
C VAL A 53 6.30 -15.43 5.71
N ALA A 54 6.50 -15.74 6.99
CA ALA A 54 6.44 -14.76 8.06
C ALA A 54 7.51 -13.67 7.91
N VAL A 55 8.76 -14.06 7.60
CA VAL A 55 9.86 -13.12 7.35
C VAL A 55 9.54 -12.22 6.15
N THR A 56 9.03 -12.80 5.06
CA THR A 56 8.64 -12.03 3.86
C THR A 56 7.52 -11.04 4.16
N ALA A 57 6.51 -11.45 4.94
CA ALA A 57 5.41 -10.57 5.33
C ALA A 57 5.91 -9.38 6.17
N VAL A 58 6.76 -9.63 7.17
CA VAL A 58 7.37 -8.57 7.98
C VAL A 58 8.24 -7.65 7.13
N ALA A 59 9.09 -8.22 6.27
CA ALA A 59 9.94 -7.44 5.36
C ALA A 59 9.12 -6.58 4.39
N GLY A 60 7.97 -7.08 3.91
CA GLY A 60 7.04 -6.33 3.07
C GLY A 60 6.41 -5.14 3.78
N ILE A 61 6.01 -5.30 5.04
CA ILE A 61 5.51 -4.17 5.86
C ILE A 61 6.61 -3.13 6.09
N ILE A 62 7.83 -3.58 6.41
CA ILE A 62 8.99 -2.68 6.58
C ILE A 62 9.25 -1.93 5.26
N PHE A 63 9.22 -2.62 4.12
CA PHE A 63 9.40 -1.98 2.82
C PHE A 63 8.32 -0.93 2.54
N ALA A 64 7.04 -1.24 2.81
CA ALA A 64 5.94 -0.29 2.68
C ALA A 64 6.14 0.95 3.58
N MET A 65 6.64 0.77 4.81
CA MET A 65 6.99 1.90 5.70
C MET A 65 8.10 2.76 5.10
N PHE A 66 9.19 2.17 4.61
CA PHE A 66 10.30 2.91 4.03
C PHE A 66 9.87 3.64 2.76
N THR A 67 9.00 3.03 1.93
CA THR A 67 8.38 3.71 0.77
C THR A 67 7.58 4.94 1.21
N GLY A 68 6.83 4.85 2.30
CA GLY A 68 6.13 6.00 2.88
C GLY A 68 7.08 7.07 3.42
N MET A 69 8.16 6.65 4.06
CA MET A 69 9.18 7.54 4.65
C MET A 69 10.03 8.29 3.62
N ALA A 70 9.95 7.93 2.34
CA ALA A 70 10.61 8.67 1.26
C ALA A 70 9.91 10.00 0.92
N TYR A 71 8.67 10.20 1.36
CA TYR A 71 7.88 11.41 1.06
C TYR A 71 8.04 12.57 2.04
N PRO A 72 8.24 12.37 3.36
CA PRO A 72 8.47 13.49 4.28
C PRO A 72 9.72 14.28 3.89
N ILE A 73 9.50 15.47 3.30
CA ILE A 73 10.54 16.40 2.88
C ILE A 73 10.14 17.83 3.24
N GLY A 74 11.03 18.56 3.91
CA GLY A 74 10.74 19.91 4.42
C GLY A 74 10.41 20.95 3.33
N THR A 75 10.71 20.66 2.05
CA THR A 75 10.34 21.53 0.91
C THR A 75 8.87 21.41 0.52
N ILE A 76 8.18 20.37 0.99
CA ILE A 76 6.75 20.15 0.75
C ILE A 76 6.08 19.84 2.10
N PRO A 77 5.73 20.85 2.89
CA PRO A 77 5.16 20.67 4.23
C PRO A 77 3.94 19.75 4.29
N SER A 78 3.10 19.76 3.24
CA SER A 78 1.93 18.86 3.17
C SER A 78 2.27 17.38 3.06
N TRP A 79 3.52 17.04 2.72
CA TRP A 79 4.04 15.68 2.68
C TRP A 79 4.92 15.36 3.89
N ASP A 80 5.44 16.39 4.58
CA ASP A 80 6.30 16.24 5.76
C ASP A 80 5.48 15.88 7.01
N THR A 81 4.77 14.77 6.90
CA THR A 81 3.89 14.23 7.92
C THR A 81 3.95 12.71 7.97
N PHE A 82 3.53 12.11 9.08
CA PHE A 82 3.38 10.66 9.19
C PHE A 82 2.18 10.10 8.41
N ALA A 83 1.34 10.94 7.80
CA ALA A 83 0.19 10.53 7.01
C ALA A 83 0.60 9.68 5.80
N GLY A 84 1.69 10.04 5.10
CA GLY A 84 2.23 9.29 3.97
C GLY A 84 2.61 7.84 4.32
N PRO A 85 3.50 7.61 5.29
CA PRO A 85 3.85 6.26 5.76
C PRO A 85 2.64 5.42 6.17
N ILE A 86 1.73 5.97 6.97
CA ILE A 86 0.51 5.26 7.41
C ILE A 86 -0.33 4.87 6.21
N GLN A 87 -0.54 5.78 5.26
CA GLN A 87 -1.31 5.55 4.04
C GLN A 87 -0.71 4.42 3.19
N ILE A 88 0.60 4.42 2.96
CA ILE A 88 1.28 3.41 2.14
C ILE A 88 1.18 2.02 2.79
N VAL A 89 1.38 1.92 4.11
CA VAL A 89 1.17 0.66 4.83
C VAL A 89 -0.28 0.18 4.70
N GLY A 90 -1.25 1.09 4.83
CA GLY A 90 -2.67 0.76 4.63
C GLY A 90 -2.95 0.21 3.23
N PHE A 91 -2.39 0.83 2.19
CA PHE A 91 -2.52 0.37 0.80
C PHE A 91 -1.85 -0.99 0.56
N ALA A 92 -0.68 -1.22 1.16
CA ALA A 92 0.00 -2.52 1.08
C ALA A 92 -0.83 -3.63 1.73
N LEU A 93 -1.45 -3.36 2.87
CA LEU A 93 -2.30 -4.34 3.56
C LEU A 93 -3.57 -4.66 2.77
N ILE A 94 -4.30 -3.63 2.30
CA ILE A 94 -5.58 -3.86 1.60
C ILE A 94 -5.36 -4.46 0.21
N GLY A 95 -4.37 -3.95 -0.54
CA GLY A 95 -4.00 -4.48 -1.85
C GLY A 95 -3.44 -5.90 -1.74
N GLY A 96 -2.60 -6.15 -0.73
CA GLY A 96 -2.05 -7.48 -0.44
C GLY A 96 -3.13 -8.49 -0.07
N ALA A 97 -4.11 -8.12 0.75
CA ALA A 97 -5.25 -8.97 1.08
C ALA A 97 -6.09 -9.29 -0.16
N ALA A 98 -6.46 -8.28 -0.95
CA ALA A 98 -7.25 -8.48 -2.17
C ALA A 98 -6.56 -9.39 -3.20
N LEU A 99 -5.26 -9.17 -3.44
CA LEU A 99 -4.48 -10.03 -4.33
C LEU A 99 -4.27 -11.43 -3.74
N GLY A 100 -4.12 -11.55 -2.42
CA GLY A 100 -4.01 -12.84 -1.72
C GLY A 100 -5.30 -13.67 -1.84
N VAL A 101 -6.46 -13.05 -1.60
CA VAL A 101 -7.77 -13.71 -1.76
C VAL A 101 -7.99 -14.09 -3.22
N LEU A 102 -7.65 -13.22 -4.18
CA LEU A 102 -7.76 -13.53 -5.60
C LEU A 102 -6.88 -14.72 -6.00
N THR A 103 -5.60 -14.73 -5.61
CA THR A 103 -4.68 -15.80 -5.99
C THR A 103 -5.09 -17.14 -5.40
N LEU A 104 -5.53 -17.20 -4.14
CA LEU A 104 -6.06 -18.41 -3.52
C LEU A 104 -7.36 -18.88 -4.19
N SER A 105 -8.23 -17.95 -4.57
CA SER A 105 -9.45 -18.26 -5.29
C SER A 105 -9.18 -18.88 -6.66
N LEU A 106 -8.21 -18.33 -7.41
CA LEU A 106 -7.79 -18.84 -8.72
C LEU A 106 -7.07 -20.19 -8.61
N ALA A 107 -6.36 -20.42 -7.51
CA ALA A 107 -5.72 -21.72 -7.20
C ALA A 107 -6.72 -22.81 -6.78
N GLY A 108 -8.01 -22.50 -6.67
CA GLY A 108 -9.02 -23.45 -6.21
C GLY A 108 -9.08 -23.66 -4.70
N CYS A 109 -8.35 -22.87 -3.92
CA CYS A 109 -8.25 -22.94 -2.45
C CYS A 109 -9.38 -22.18 -1.75
N SER A 110 -10.60 -22.24 -2.30
CA SER A 110 -11.77 -21.53 -1.73
C SER A 110 -12.23 -22.10 -0.38
N ALA A 111 -11.92 -23.34 -0.09
CA ALA A 111 -12.26 -23.97 1.19
C ALA A 111 -11.36 -23.43 2.31
N GLU A 112 -10.06 -23.28 2.05
CA GLU A 112 -9.07 -22.75 2.97
C GLU A 112 -9.33 -21.27 3.29
N LEU A 113 -9.80 -20.48 2.33
CA LEU A 113 -10.20 -19.08 2.55
C LEU A 113 -11.34 -18.95 3.58
N LYS A 114 -12.22 -19.96 3.68
CA LYS A 114 -13.36 -19.98 4.59
C LYS A 114 -13.03 -20.53 5.97
N GLU A 115 -11.86 -21.12 6.13
CA GLU A 115 -11.37 -21.57 7.44
C GLU A 115 -11.32 -20.38 8.41
N SER A 116 -11.76 -20.61 9.65
CA SER A 116 -11.94 -19.55 10.65
C SER A 116 -10.67 -18.73 10.88
N SER A 117 -9.51 -19.36 10.87
CA SER A 117 -8.20 -18.72 11.06
C SER A 117 -7.88 -17.77 9.89
N MET A 118 -7.93 -18.29 8.66
CA MET A 118 -7.63 -17.51 7.44
C MET A 118 -8.65 -16.37 7.26
N ARG A 119 -9.93 -16.66 7.41
CA ARG A 119 -11.00 -15.67 7.33
C ARG A 119 -10.79 -14.52 8.30
N ASN A 120 -10.53 -14.81 9.57
CA ASN A 120 -10.37 -13.79 10.60
C ASN A 120 -9.09 -12.98 10.37
N ALA A 121 -8.00 -13.61 9.95
CA ALA A 121 -6.78 -12.93 9.58
C ALA A 121 -7.00 -11.98 8.39
N THR A 122 -7.67 -12.43 7.33
CA THR A 122 -7.99 -11.60 6.17
C THR A 122 -8.85 -10.40 6.57
N ILE A 123 -9.90 -10.60 7.35
CA ILE A 123 -10.76 -9.51 7.82
C ILE A 123 -9.97 -8.51 8.68
N ALA A 124 -9.12 -8.99 9.58
CA ALA A 124 -8.28 -8.11 10.41
C ALA A 124 -7.33 -7.25 9.56
N VAL A 125 -6.66 -7.86 8.57
CA VAL A 125 -5.77 -7.14 7.65
C VAL A 125 -6.53 -6.11 6.83
N LEU A 126 -7.73 -6.45 6.32
CA LEU A 126 -8.58 -5.51 5.58
C LEU A 126 -9.00 -4.33 6.44
N VAL A 127 -9.46 -4.58 7.68
CA VAL A 127 -9.87 -3.50 8.59
C VAL A 127 -8.71 -2.56 8.91
N VAL A 128 -7.54 -3.10 9.27
CA VAL A 128 -6.35 -2.29 9.54
C VAL A 128 -5.92 -1.53 8.28
N GLY A 129 -5.93 -2.19 7.12
CA GLY A 129 -5.62 -1.57 5.84
C GLY A 129 -6.55 -0.40 5.50
N LEU A 130 -7.86 -0.56 5.70
CA LEU A 130 -8.86 0.50 5.50
C LEU A 130 -8.63 1.68 6.46
N VAL A 131 -8.44 1.40 7.74
CA VAL A 131 -8.20 2.45 8.75
C VAL A 131 -6.93 3.24 8.42
N PHE A 132 -5.85 2.58 8.05
CA PHE A 132 -4.59 3.23 7.73
C PHE A 132 -4.65 3.95 6.38
N GLY A 133 -5.20 3.31 5.34
CA GLY A 133 -5.29 3.89 4.00
C GLY A 133 -6.18 5.12 3.95
N ILE A 134 -7.42 5.02 4.45
CA ILE A 134 -8.39 6.12 4.46
C ILE A 134 -8.03 7.13 5.56
N GLY A 135 -7.63 6.68 6.74
CA GLY A 135 -7.19 7.55 7.82
C GLY A 135 -5.98 8.39 7.44
N GLY A 136 -4.99 7.77 6.76
CA GLY A 136 -3.80 8.48 6.29
C GLY A 136 -4.12 9.60 5.29
N ILE A 137 -5.01 9.36 4.30
CA ILE A 137 -5.40 10.42 3.36
C ILE A 137 -6.22 11.52 4.06
N ALA A 138 -7.07 11.16 5.02
CA ALA A 138 -7.84 12.13 5.78
C ALA A 138 -6.92 13.02 6.66
N MET A 139 -5.92 12.40 7.31
CA MET A 139 -4.90 13.15 8.08
C MET A 139 -4.14 14.13 7.19
N GLN A 140 -3.73 13.70 6.00
CA GLN A 140 -3.03 14.56 5.05
C GLN A 140 -3.93 15.71 4.57
N ALA A 141 -5.17 15.44 4.19
CA ALA A 141 -6.11 16.45 3.76
C ALA A 141 -6.36 17.49 4.89
N GLY A 142 -6.52 17.01 6.12
CA GLY A 142 -6.65 17.88 7.29
C GLY A 142 -5.43 18.78 7.53
N SER A 143 -4.22 18.21 7.42
CA SER A 143 -2.98 18.99 7.55
C SER A 143 -2.80 19.98 6.40
N ALA A 144 -3.03 19.53 5.16
CA ALA A 144 -2.86 20.37 3.96
C ALA A 144 -3.83 21.54 3.93
N SER A 145 -5.08 21.34 4.38
CA SER A 145 -6.11 22.39 4.35
C SER A 145 -5.78 23.64 5.19
N GLY A 146 -4.93 23.50 6.22
CA GLY A 146 -4.46 24.60 7.05
C GLY A 146 -3.19 25.28 6.55
N MET A 147 -2.65 24.86 5.39
CA MET A 147 -1.40 25.39 4.84
C MET A 147 -1.68 26.36 3.69
N GLU A 148 -0.89 27.41 3.64
CA GLU A 148 -0.95 28.41 2.55
C GLU A 148 0.45 28.74 2.06
N ASN A 149 0.58 29.07 0.79
CA ASN A 149 1.75 29.68 0.22
C ASN A 149 1.36 30.86 -0.66
N ALA A 150 2.32 31.57 -1.26
CA ALA A 150 2.07 32.75 -2.08
C ALA A 150 1.20 32.49 -3.32
N LEU A 151 1.03 31.25 -3.76
CA LEU A 151 0.35 30.86 -5.00
C LEU A 151 -0.93 30.05 -4.76
N TYR A 152 -1.01 29.28 -3.67
CA TYR A 152 -2.07 28.29 -3.45
C TYR A 152 -2.55 28.30 -2.00
N SER A 153 -3.86 28.19 -1.81
CA SER A 153 -4.47 27.78 -0.55
C SER A 153 -4.58 26.26 -0.51
N GLY A 154 -4.11 25.64 0.57
CA GLY A 154 -4.25 24.21 0.77
C GLY A 154 -5.71 23.75 0.85
N ALA A 155 -6.60 24.62 1.36
CA ALA A 155 -8.04 24.35 1.36
C ALA A 155 -8.60 24.19 -0.07
N ASP A 156 -8.16 25.03 -1.02
CA ASP A 156 -8.58 24.94 -2.42
C ASP A 156 -8.01 23.66 -3.07
N LEU A 157 -6.74 23.32 -2.78
CA LEU A 157 -6.14 22.09 -3.30
C LEU A 157 -6.89 20.86 -2.80
N VAL A 158 -7.22 20.79 -1.50
CA VAL A 158 -8.03 19.72 -0.94
C VAL A 158 -9.43 19.68 -1.55
N GLY A 159 -10.07 20.86 -1.73
CA GLY A 159 -11.38 20.96 -2.38
C GLY A 159 -11.37 20.40 -3.80
N ASN A 160 -10.34 20.72 -4.59
CA ASN A 160 -10.20 20.26 -5.97
C ASN A 160 -10.06 18.73 -6.09
N VAL A 161 -9.43 18.07 -5.12
CA VAL A 161 -9.24 16.61 -5.14
C VAL A 161 -10.26 15.85 -4.28
N MET A 162 -11.17 16.53 -3.61
CA MET A 162 -12.12 15.91 -2.67
C MET A 162 -12.94 14.79 -3.32
N MET A 163 -13.42 15.00 -4.54
CA MET A 163 -14.17 13.97 -5.28
C MET A 163 -13.30 12.73 -5.54
N VAL A 164 -12.03 12.91 -5.87
CA VAL A 164 -11.07 11.82 -6.10
C VAL A 164 -10.83 11.04 -4.80
N ILE A 165 -10.70 11.75 -3.66
CA ILE A 165 -10.58 11.12 -2.33
C ILE A 165 -11.81 10.27 -2.03
N VAL A 166 -13.01 10.82 -2.20
CA VAL A 166 -14.26 10.10 -1.93
C VAL A 166 -14.41 8.87 -2.82
N CYS A 167 -14.19 9.02 -4.12
CA CYS A 167 -14.24 7.88 -5.05
C CYS A 167 -13.20 6.80 -4.69
N GLY A 168 -11.98 7.19 -4.37
CA GLY A 168 -10.93 6.26 -3.95
C GLY A 168 -11.27 5.53 -2.65
N ALA A 169 -11.81 6.25 -1.66
CA ALA A 169 -12.25 5.65 -0.41
C ALA A 169 -13.41 4.65 -0.62
N ILE A 170 -14.39 4.99 -1.46
CA ILE A 170 -15.50 4.09 -1.83
C ILE A 170 -14.95 2.82 -2.48
N CYS A 171 -13.97 2.93 -3.39
CA CYS A 171 -13.34 1.76 -4.00
C CYS A 171 -12.63 0.88 -2.96
N LEU A 172 -11.89 1.46 -2.00
CA LEU A 172 -11.24 0.67 -0.95
C LEU A 172 -12.25 0.00 -0.01
N VAL A 173 -13.33 0.68 0.37
CA VAL A 173 -14.42 0.06 1.14
C VAL A 173 -15.06 -1.06 0.33
N GLY A 174 -15.31 -0.82 -0.96
CA GLY A 174 -15.82 -1.84 -1.88
C GLY A 174 -14.91 -3.07 -1.95
N THR A 175 -13.59 -2.88 -1.97
CA THR A 175 -12.59 -3.98 -1.85
C THR A 175 -12.85 -4.80 -0.59
N GLY A 176 -12.91 -4.13 0.57
CA GLY A 176 -13.15 -4.80 1.85
C GLY A 176 -14.47 -5.58 1.89
N VAL A 177 -15.53 -5.01 1.33
CA VAL A 177 -16.85 -5.66 1.24
C VAL A 177 -16.80 -6.89 0.34
N CYS A 178 -16.19 -6.79 -0.85
CA CYS A 178 -16.05 -7.91 -1.76
C CYS A 178 -15.25 -9.06 -1.13
N ASP A 179 -14.09 -8.78 -0.55
CA ASP A 179 -13.26 -9.81 0.10
C ASP A 179 -13.96 -10.42 1.33
N PHE A 180 -14.68 -9.61 2.09
CA PHE A 180 -15.49 -10.12 3.20
C PHE A 180 -16.52 -11.16 2.73
N PHE A 181 -17.21 -10.90 1.61
CA PHE A 181 -18.14 -11.88 1.04
C PHE A 181 -17.41 -13.09 0.45
N ALA A 182 -16.25 -12.90 -0.17
CA ALA A 182 -15.44 -14.00 -0.70
C ALA A 182 -15.04 -15.00 0.40
N VAL A 183 -14.60 -14.50 1.56
CA VAL A 183 -14.15 -15.37 2.67
C VAL A 183 -15.29 -15.90 3.55
N ARG A 184 -16.51 -15.34 3.47
CA ARG A 184 -17.64 -15.76 4.34
C ARG A 184 -18.66 -16.66 3.67
N GLY A 185 -19.02 -16.47 2.40
CA GLY A 185 -20.22 -17.13 1.96
C GLY A 185 -20.43 -17.33 0.46
N ALA A 186 -19.64 -16.76 -0.41
CA ALA A 186 -19.82 -16.91 -1.84
C ALA A 186 -19.65 -18.39 -2.27
N GLY A 187 -20.52 -18.90 -3.13
CA GLY A 187 -20.34 -20.20 -3.78
C GLY A 187 -19.01 -20.24 -4.55
N ALA A 188 -18.43 -21.43 -4.75
CA ALA A 188 -17.10 -21.58 -5.33
C ALA A 188 -16.90 -20.81 -6.67
N GLY A 189 -17.90 -20.77 -7.54
CA GLY A 189 -17.85 -20.02 -8.80
C GLY A 189 -17.97 -18.50 -8.61
N ALA A 190 -18.67 -18.06 -7.57
CA ALA A 190 -18.83 -16.64 -7.28
C ALA A 190 -17.61 -16.04 -6.57
N VAL A 191 -16.85 -16.84 -5.81
CA VAL A 191 -15.65 -16.38 -5.07
C VAL A 191 -14.64 -15.75 -6.03
N VAL A 192 -14.33 -16.38 -7.16
CA VAL A 192 -13.39 -15.84 -8.15
C VAL A 192 -13.86 -14.50 -8.71
N GLY A 193 -15.13 -14.40 -9.12
CA GLY A 193 -15.67 -13.16 -9.67
C GLY A 193 -15.63 -12.00 -8.66
N VAL A 194 -16.01 -12.28 -7.40
CA VAL A 194 -15.98 -11.29 -6.32
C VAL A 194 -14.55 -10.87 -5.99
N SER A 195 -13.60 -11.81 -5.97
CA SER A 195 -12.18 -11.51 -5.71
C SER A 195 -11.52 -10.72 -6.84
N VAL A 196 -11.88 -10.97 -8.10
CA VAL A 196 -11.46 -10.11 -9.23
C VAL A 196 -11.98 -8.70 -9.04
N GLY A 197 -13.26 -8.55 -8.70
CA GLY A 197 -13.85 -7.25 -8.39
C GLY A 197 -13.12 -6.52 -7.27
N ALA A 198 -12.81 -7.24 -6.17
CA ALA A 198 -12.04 -6.70 -5.05
C ALA A 198 -10.65 -6.20 -5.49
N ALA A 199 -9.90 -7.01 -6.25
CA ALA A 199 -8.58 -6.64 -6.74
C ALA A 199 -8.61 -5.41 -7.67
N VAL A 200 -9.58 -5.33 -8.57
CA VAL A 200 -9.76 -4.15 -9.44
C VAL A 200 -10.09 -2.91 -8.61
N LEU A 201 -11.03 -3.00 -7.67
CA LEU A 201 -11.39 -1.89 -6.79
C LEU A 201 -10.21 -1.45 -5.92
N ALA A 202 -9.39 -2.39 -5.42
CA ALA A 202 -8.18 -2.08 -4.66
C ALA A 202 -7.21 -1.25 -5.50
N VAL A 203 -6.90 -1.70 -6.72
CA VAL A 203 -5.97 -0.99 -7.63
C VAL A 203 -6.52 0.40 -7.96
N VAL A 204 -7.77 0.50 -8.38
CA VAL A 204 -8.40 1.79 -8.72
C VAL A 204 -8.42 2.72 -7.51
N GLY A 205 -8.84 2.23 -6.34
CA GLY A 205 -8.91 3.01 -5.11
C GLY A 205 -7.54 3.54 -4.68
N ILE A 206 -6.51 2.68 -4.70
CA ILE A 206 -5.13 3.07 -4.39
C ILE A 206 -4.63 4.13 -5.36
N VAL A 207 -4.83 3.95 -6.67
CA VAL A 207 -4.41 4.92 -7.69
C VAL A 207 -5.10 6.27 -7.46
N LEU A 208 -6.41 6.29 -7.25
CA LEU A 208 -7.15 7.53 -7.00
C LEU A 208 -6.64 8.26 -5.75
N LEU A 209 -6.44 7.54 -4.64
CA LEU A 209 -5.92 8.16 -3.41
C LEU A 209 -4.47 8.61 -3.56
N ARG A 210 -3.65 7.94 -4.36
CA ARG A 210 -2.30 8.42 -4.70
C ARG A 210 -2.34 9.68 -5.57
N LEU A 211 -3.25 9.76 -6.54
CA LEU A 211 -3.46 10.99 -7.32
C LEU A 211 -3.90 12.15 -6.42
N ALA A 212 -4.80 11.90 -5.48
CA ALA A 212 -5.21 12.91 -4.51
C ALA A 212 -4.04 13.34 -3.60
N PHE A 213 -3.21 12.38 -3.15
CA PHE A 213 -2.00 12.67 -2.37
C PHE A 213 -1.08 13.69 -3.08
N TYR A 214 -0.80 13.47 -4.36
CA TYR A 214 0.01 14.40 -5.15
C TYR A 214 -0.73 15.72 -5.44
N GLY A 215 -2.04 15.68 -5.63
CA GLY A 215 -2.86 16.87 -5.87
C GLY A 215 -2.94 17.84 -4.67
N MET A 216 -2.67 17.34 -3.45
CA MET A 216 -2.61 18.16 -2.22
C MET A 216 -1.19 18.67 -1.91
N GLN A 217 -0.33 18.80 -2.90
CA GLN A 217 1.04 19.27 -2.72
C GLN A 217 1.07 20.79 -2.45
N VAL A 218 1.40 21.15 -1.21
CA VAL A 218 1.72 22.53 -0.83
C VAL A 218 3.24 22.61 -0.65
N SER A 219 3.93 23.23 -1.61
CA SER A 219 5.38 23.45 -1.54
C SER A 219 5.71 24.76 -0.84
N VAL A 220 6.89 24.86 -0.21
CA VAL A 220 7.43 26.15 0.18
C VAL A 220 7.63 26.96 -1.09
N GLY A 221 6.87 28.07 -1.26
CA GLY A 221 6.97 28.89 -2.44
C GLY A 221 8.40 29.43 -2.59
N LEU A 222 9.04 29.10 -3.70
CA LEU A 222 10.19 29.90 -4.14
C LEU A 222 9.59 31.24 -4.56
N SER A 223 9.72 32.25 -3.70
CA SER A 223 9.56 33.65 -4.13
C SER A 223 10.70 33.96 -5.08
N ILE A 224 10.48 33.69 -6.35
CA ILE A 224 11.32 34.25 -7.40
C ILE A 224 10.85 35.72 -7.50
N LEU A 225 11.56 36.58 -6.78
CA LEU A 225 11.55 38.01 -7.03
C LEU A 225 12.28 38.29 -8.33
#